data_aef1709e2717c216b08501293e828879
#
_entry.id   aef1709e2717c216b08501293e828879
#
_cell.length_a   1.000
_cell.length_b   1.000
_cell.length_c   1.000
_cell.angle_alpha   90.00
_cell.angle_beta   90.00
_cell.angle_gamma   90.00
#
_symmetry.space_group_name_H-M   'P 1'
#
loop_
_entity.id
_entity.type
_entity.pdbx_description
1 polymer ?
#
loop_
_entity_poly.entity_id
_entity_poly.type
_entity_poly.pdbx_seq_one_letter_code
_entity_poly.pdbx_strand_id
1 'polypeptide(L)'
;MVNTNLVSIKINNIPLQVPEGTRILDACRANGFHVPYLCYLKDINEIGACRVCVVEVKGIHHLVTSCNNQVQEGMEILTNSPRVREARKINVELLLSQHHTNCPTCVRSSNCELKQVASDLNLTVDRYKNEYPEMIWTSTFPLIRDAGKCIKCMRCVQICDKIQTLNIWDVSGTGSHTTVDVSHNLEIKESDCSLCGQCVTHCPTAALQERDDVEAINGIHGELANDDKVTVAVVAPAVRAAWGEEFGLSPEFATDRRFVSTLKSVGFDYVFDVDFAADLTIMEESNELLARLQQPDKYSWPMFTSCCPGWVSFAKSQYPELLPQLSTAKSPQQMFGAVIKTYFAQKKGIAPENITCVSIMPCMSKKRELILPGMDSAGTGQDIDYVLTTREICRLIKADHIDVSRLSECDFDDPLGEATGAGVIFGASGGVLEAALRTAYHTVTGENPEIGEQSPLKVLRQIGSFKELEIDIKGVKLHCAALSSLGEARRLIQAMKRGECRYDFVEVMACPGGCINGGGQPIRPSFQNKPKDCADRDQCLRGYDARSAIRFSHENKAVQTLYDEYLEAPLSDRAHHLLHVEEY
;
A
#
# COMPACT_ATOMS: atom_id res chain seq x y z
N MET A 1 -29.51 10.18 13.61
CA MET A 1 -29.88 10.60 12.24
C MET A 1 -29.59 12.08 12.15
N VAL A 2 -28.57 12.49 11.40
CA VAL A 2 -28.31 13.90 11.15
C VAL A 2 -29.43 14.38 10.24
N ASN A 3 -30.24 15.31 10.71
CA ASN A 3 -31.31 15.94 9.92
C ASN A 3 -30.62 16.81 8.85
N THR A 4 -30.26 16.24 7.71
CA THR A 4 -29.64 16.96 6.60
C THR A 4 -30.72 17.69 5.84
N ASN A 5 -30.74 19.03 5.95
CA ASN A 5 -31.58 19.87 5.11
C ASN A 5 -31.29 19.53 3.64
N LEU A 6 -32.35 19.33 2.85
CA LEU A 6 -32.24 19.14 1.42
C LEU A 6 -32.42 20.48 0.70
N VAL A 7 -31.62 20.73 -0.32
CA VAL A 7 -31.75 21.86 -1.23
C VAL A 7 -32.19 21.39 -2.60
N SER A 8 -33.07 22.16 -3.25
CA SER A 8 -33.58 21.89 -4.59
C SER A 8 -32.67 22.54 -5.61
N ILE A 9 -32.12 21.76 -6.53
CA ILE A 9 -31.26 22.23 -7.62
C ILE A 9 -31.71 21.64 -8.96
N LYS A 10 -31.16 22.17 -10.05
CA LYS A 10 -31.28 21.54 -11.38
C LYS A 10 -29.90 21.27 -11.96
N ILE A 11 -29.69 20.06 -12.45
CA ILE A 11 -28.49 19.71 -13.22
C ILE A 11 -28.92 19.32 -14.63
N ASN A 12 -28.45 20.05 -15.62
CA ASN A 12 -28.85 19.88 -17.04
C ASN A 12 -30.39 19.85 -17.22
N ASN A 13 -31.10 20.76 -16.56
CA ASN A 13 -32.54 20.89 -16.48
C ASN A 13 -33.28 19.75 -15.73
N ILE A 14 -32.59 18.78 -15.16
CA ILE A 14 -33.20 17.74 -14.32
C ILE A 14 -33.30 18.24 -12.89
N PRO A 15 -34.49 18.32 -12.29
CA PRO A 15 -34.66 18.74 -10.90
C PRO A 15 -34.19 17.63 -9.94
N LEU A 16 -33.46 18.01 -8.90
CA LEU A 16 -32.88 17.12 -7.90
C LEU A 16 -32.99 17.73 -6.51
N GLN A 17 -33.04 16.87 -5.50
CA GLN A 17 -32.85 17.26 -4.11
C GLN A 17 -31.57 16.62 -3.58
N VAL A 18 -30.69 17.43 -3.02
CA VAL A 18 -29.40 17.00 -2.50
C VAL A 18 -29.16 17.59 -1.12
N PRO A 19 -28.39 16.96 -0.25
CA PRO A 19 -28.05 17.52 1.06
C PRO A 19 -27.40 18.90 0.93
N GLU A 20 -27.78 19.84 1.78
CA GLU A 20 -27.14 21.15 1.90
C GLU A 20 -25.64 20.98 2.19
N GLY A 21 -24.79 21.81 1.61
CA GLY A 21 -23.34 21.73 1.76
C GLY A 21 -22.65 20.70 0.86
N THR A 22 -23.42 19.92 0.06
CA THR A 22 -22.83 18.99 -0.93
C THR A 22 -22.07 19.77 -2.01
N ARG A 23 -20.87 19.30 -2.39
CA ARG A 23 -20.15 19.90 -3.52
C ARG A 23 -20.86 19.64 -4.84
N ILE A 24 -20.79 20.58 -5.76
CA ILE A 24 -21.42 20.45 -7.08
C ILE A 24 -20.90 19.17 -7.79
N LEU A 25 -19.60 18.86 -7.69
CA LEU A 25 -19.02 17.65 -8.30
C LEU A 25 -19.61 16.38 -7.71
N ASP A 26 -19.75 16.32 -6.39
CA ASP A 26 -20.30 15.14 -5.72
C ASP A 26 -21.79 14.97 -6.01
N ALA A 27 -22.56 16.08 -6.05
CA ALA A 27 -23.96 16.08 -6.47
C ALA A 27 -24.12 15.57 -7.92
N CYS A 28 -23.24 16.00 -8.85
CA CYS A 28 -23.23 15.52 -10.22
C CYS A 28 -22.98 14.01 -10.27
N ARG A 29 -21.91 13.53 -9.60
CA ARG A 29 -21.51 12.11 -9.63
C ARG A 29 -22.56 11.20 -9.01
N ALA A 30 -23.13 11.57 -7.88
CA ALA A 30 -24.16 10.79 -7.19
C ALA A 30 -25.44 10.64 -8.03
N ASN A 31 -25.68 11.56 -8.99
CA ASN A 31 -26.84 11.53 -9.87
C ASN A 31 -26.50 11.17 -11.32
N GLY A 32 -25.33 10.52 -11.55
CA GLY A 32 -24.96 9.99 -12.87
C GLY A 32 -24.48 11.01 -13.90
N PHE A 33 -24.23 12.27 -13.51
CA PHE A 33 -23.67 13.26 -14.42
C PHE A 33 -22.14 13.22 -14.41
N HIS A 34 -21.56 12.93 -15.56
CA HIS A 34 -20.11 12.91 -15.71
C HIS A 34 -19.52 14.32 -15.81
N VAL A 35 -18.67 14.68 -14.84
CA VAL A 35 -17.85 15.89 -14.84
C VAL A 35 -16.40 15.47 -14.67
N PRO A 36 -15.52 15.70 -15.68
CA PRO A 36 -14.12 15.29 -15.59
C PRO A 36 -13.36 16.14 -14.56
N TYR A 37 -12.36 15.52 -13.92
CA TYR A 37 -11.48 16.20 -12.96
C TYR A 37 -10.11 15.51 -12.90
N LEU A 38 -9.06 16.23 -12.49
CA LEU A 38 -7.70 15.70 -12.35
C LEU A 38 -7.10 15.95 -10.96
N CYS A 39 -7.37 17.11 -10.35
CA CYS A 39 -6.77 17.43 -9.04
C CYS A 39 -7.60 16.95 -7.84
N TYR A 40 -8.90 16.76 -7.99
CA TYR A 40 -9.81 16.47 -6.88
C TYR A 40 -9.52 15.12 -6.22
N LEU A 41 -9.39 15.15 -4.90
CA LEU A 41 -9.47 14.02 -3.98
C LEU A 41 -10.41 14.43 -2.85
N LYS A 42 -11.53 13.72 -2.69
CA LYS A 42 -12.55 14.04 -1.69
C LYS A 42 -11.92 14.15 -0.29
N ASP A 43 -12.24 15.23 0.41
CA ASP A 43 -11.79 15.57 1.78
C ASP A 43 -10.26 15.73 1.94
N ILE A 44 -9.47 15.52 0.88
CA ILE A 44 -8.01 15.62 0.89
C ILE A 44 -7.54 16.79 0.04
N ASN A 45 -7.89 16.83 -1.25
CA ASN A 45 -7.41 17.86 -2.19
C ASN A 45 -8.55 18.46 -3.02
N GLU A 46 -9.04 19.63 -2.61
CA GLU A 46 -10.22 20.31 -3.15
C GLU A 46 -9.91 21.75 -3.57
N ILE A 47 -8.69 21.96 -4.08
CA ILE A 47 -8.14 23.30 -4.34
C ILE A 47 -8.52 23.89 -5.71
N GLY A 48 -9.16 23.11 -6.60
CA GLY A 48 -9.57 23.57 -7.92
C GLY A 48 -8.42 23.94 -8.87
N ALA A 49 -7.22 23.37 -8.69
CA ALA A 49 -6.01 23.76 -9.45
C ALA A 49 -6.10 23.49 -10.96
N CYS A 50 -6.59 22.31 -11.37
CA CYS A 50 -6.59 21.89 -12.78
C CYS A 50 -7.64 22.56 -13.65
N ARG A 51 -8.70 23.15 -13.08
CA ARG A 51 -9.82 23.80 -13.76
C ARG A 51 -10.57 22.92 -14.79
N VAL A 52 -10.38 21.62 -14.76
CA VAL A 52 -11.05 20.67 -15.68
C VAL A 52 -12.51 20.42 -15.28
N CYS A 53 -12.83 20.53 -13.99
CA CYS A 53 -14.17 20.30 -13.45
C CYS A 53 -15.13 21.50 -13.56
N VAL A 54 -14.83 22.50 -14.38
CA VAL A 54 -15.68 23.70 -14.51
C VAL A 54 -17.07 23.35 -15.02
N VAL A 55 -18.08 24.06 -14.48
CA VAL A 55 -19.48 24.01 -14.87
C VAL A 55 -20.02 25.42 -15.04
N GLU A 56 -21.12 25.59 -15.75
CA GLU A 56 -21.85 26.85 -15.86
C GLU A 56 -23.01 26.84 -14.87
N VAL A 57 -23.14 27.93 -14.11
CA VAL A 57 -24.25 28.13 -13.19
C VAL A 57 -25.04 29.32 -13.65
N LYS A 58 -26.35 29.15 -13.89
CA LYS A 58 -27.21 30.20 -14.38
C LYS A 58 -27.23 31.40 -13.41
N GLY A 59 -27.07 32.58 -13.96
CA GLY A 59 -26.96 33.82 -13.18
C GLY A 59 -25.55 34.16 -12.72
N ILE A 60 -24.57 33.28 -12.96
CA ILE A 60 -23.14 33.54 -12.68
C ILE A 60 -22.40 33.74 -14.00
N HIS A 61 -21.71 34.89 -14.14
CA HIS A 61 -21.04 35.24 -15.42
C HIS A 61 -19.76 34.40 -15.70
N HIS A 62 -19.10 33.88 -14.69
CA HIS A 62 -17.89 33.05 -14.84
C HIS A 62 -18.21 31.57 -14.63
N LEU A 63 -17.38 30.70 -15.21
CA LEU A 63 -17.46 29.26 -14.95
C LEU A 63 -16.98 28.94 -13.54
N VAL A 64 -17.67 28.03 -12.87
CA VAL A 64 -17.44 27.64 -11.47
C VAL A 64 -16.77 26.28 -11.44
N THR A 65 -15.72 26.11 -10.63
CA THR A 65 -15.14 24.81 -10.38
C THR A 65 -16.05 23.98 -9.46
N SER A 66 -16.49 22.82 -9.95
CA SER A 66 -17.46 21.99 -9.22
C SER A 66 -16.88 21.27 -8.00
N CYS A 67 -15.56 21.05 -7.97
CA CYS A 67 -14.89 20.26 -6.93
C CYS A 67 -14.75 20.98 -5.57
N ASN A 68 -14.84 22.32 -5.53
CA ASN A 68 -14.66 23.13 -4.32
C ASN A 68 -15.78 24.17 -4.11
N ASN A 69 -16.86 24.10 -4.89
CA ASN A 69 -18.06 24.92 -4.68
C ASN A 69 -19.23 24.01 -4.28
N GLN A 70 -20.02 24.48 -3.31
CA GLN A 70 -21.18 23.78 -2.80
C GLN A 70 -22.45 24.18 -3.55
N VAL A 71 -23.44 23.29 -3.57
CA VAL A 71 -24.77 23.56 -4.08
C VAL A 71 -25.52 24.54 -3.17
N GLN A 72 -26.40 25.34 -3.78
CA GLN A 72 -27.29 26.28 -3.09
C GLN A 72 -28.71 26.12 -3.59
N GLU A 73 -29.69 26.47 -2.77
CA GLU A 73 -31.10 26.41 -3.13
C GLU A 73 -31.39 27.17 -4.45
N GLY A 74 -32.13 26.53 -5.35
CA GLY A 74 -32.50 27.10 -6.64
C GLY A 74 -31.39 27.12 -7.70
N MET A 75 -30.20 26.56 -7.43
CA MET A 75 -29.07 26.56 -8.35
C MET A 75 -29.38 25.76 -9.63
N GLU A 76 -29.20 26.37 -10.80
CA GLU A 76 -29.30 25.72 -12.10
C GLU A 76 -27.91 25.53 -12.72
N ILE A 77 -27.47 24.26 -12.86
CA ILE A 77 -26.11 23.87 -13.26
C ILE A 77 -26.16 23.22 -14.64
N LEU A 78 -25.29 23.68 -15.54
CA LEU A 78 -25.06 23.07 -16.84
C LEU A 78 -23.65 22.46 -16.85
N THR A 79 -23.59 21.13 -16.95
CA THR A 79 -22.31 20.40 -16.89
C THR A 79 -21.62 20.31 -18.25
N ASN A 80 -22.27 20.62 -19.34
CA ASN A 80 -21.75 20.41 -20.71
C ASN A 80 -22.26 21.45 -21.74
N SER A 81 -22.34 22.74 -21.37
CA SER A 81 -22.61 23.79 -22.33
C SER A 81 -21.43 24.00 -23.31
N PRO A 82 -21.65 24.65 -24.49
CA PRO A 82 -20.54 24.96 -25.40
C PRO A 82 -19.40 25.72 -24.74
N ARG A 83 -19.72 26.64 -23.84
CA ARG A 83 -18.75 27.41 -23.07
C ARG A 83 -17.94 26.54 -22.11
N VAL A 84 -18.57 25.58 -21.42
CA VAL A 84 -17.92 24.60 -20.55
C VAL A 84 -16.97 23.69 -21.33
N ARG A 85 -17.44 23.17 -22.49
CA ARG A 85 -16.61 22.30 -23.34
C ARG A 85 -15.33 23.01 -23.83
N GLU A 86 -15.48 24.24 -24.34
CA GLU A 86 -14.33 25.01 -24.82
C GLU A 86 -13.34 25.32 -23.67
N ALA A 87 -13.83 25.77 -22.53
CA ALA A 87 -12.96 26.03 -21.36
C ALA A 87 -12.21 24.78 -20.89
N ARG A 88 -12.86 23.60 -20.87
CA ARG A 88 -12.18 22.33 -20.51
C ARG A 88 -11.09 21.97 -21.51
N LYS A 89 -11.37 22.11 -22.82
CA LYS A 89 -10.37 21.87 -23.88
C LYS A 89 -9.14 22.75 -23.67
N ILE A 90 -9.32 24.06 -23.53
CA ILE A 90 -8.23 25.00 -23.28
C ILE A 90 -7.44 24.60 -22.03
N ASN A 91 -8.10 24.30 -20.91
CA ASN A 91 -7.43 23.93 -19.68
C ASN A 91 -6.60 22.64 -19.83
N VAL A 92 -7.10 21.63 -20.52
CA VAL A 92 -6.35 20.39 -20.74
C VAL A 92 -5.20 20.59 -21.73
N GLU A 93 -5.38 21.39 -22.79
CA GLU A 93 -4.29 21.75 -23.69
C GLU A 93 -3.16 22.51 -22.98
N LEU A 94 -3.50 23.42 -22.06
CA LEU A 94 -2.51 24.10 -21.20
C LEU A 94 -1.76 23.12 -20.27
N LEU A 95 -2.45 22.10 -19.75
CA LEU A 95 -1.78 21.04 -18.99
C LEU A 95 -0.85 20.21 -19.88
N LEU A 96 -1.28 19.86 -21.08
CA LEU A 96 -0.48 19.10 -22.05
C LEU A 96 0.75 19.87 -22.53
N SER A 97 0.66 21.20 -22.68
CA SER A 97 1.81 22.03 -23.08
C SER A 97 2.98 22.01 -22.09
N GLN A 98 2.74 21.60 -20.85
CA GLN A 98 3.74 21.41 -19.81
C GLN A 98 3.92 19.94 -19.39
N HIS A 99 3.42 19.02 -20.21
CA HIS A 99 3.47 17.58 -19.94
C HIS A 99 4.23 16.84 -21.05
N HIS A 100 5.22 16.06 -20.65
CA HIS A 100 5.99 15.23 -21.56
C HIS A 100 5.13 14.07 -22.10
N THR A 101 4.70 14.17 -23.35
CA THR A 101 3.68 13.32 -23.97
C THR A 101 4.21 12.05 -24.64
N ASN A 102 5.30 11.45 -24.14
CA ASN A 102 5.82 10.16 -24.62
C ASN A 102 4.98 8.96 -24.11
N CYS A 103 3.68 8.98 -24.34
CA CYS A 103 2.72 8.01 -23.84
C CYS A 103 3.06 6.53 -24.14
N PRO A 104 3.62 6.16 -25.31
CA PRO A 104 3.93 4.75 -25.61
C PRO A 104 4.94 4.12 -24.63
N THR A 105 5.89 4.89 -24.12
CA THR A 105 6.92 4.43 -23.17
C THR A 105 6.60 4.77 -21.71
N CYS A 106 5.42 5.31 -21.44
CA CYS A 106 5.03 5.74 -20.10
C CYS A 106 4.45 4.58 -19.29
N VAL A 107 4.93 4.37 -18.07
CA VAL A 107 4.42 3.33 -17.14
C VAL A 107 2.92 3.47 -16.82
N ARG A 108 2.33 4.65 -17.03
CA ARG A 108 0.90 4.94 -16.84
C ARG A 108 0.12 4.96 -18.15
N SER A 109 0.68 4.45 -19.26
CA SER A 109 0.05 4.52 -20.60
C SER A 109 -1.37 3.92 -20.63
N SER A 110 -1.62 2.84 -19.87
CA SER A 110 -2.91 2.15 -19.81
C SER A 110 -3.94 2.77 -18.86
N ASN A 111 -3.47 3.57 -17.84
CA ASN A 111 -4.34 4.05 -16.75
C ASN A 111 -4.11 5.53 -16.38
N CYS A 112 -3.58 6.33 -17.30
CA CYS A 112 -3.34 7.76 -17.11
C CYS A 112 -4.64 8.57 -17.11
N GLU A 113 -4.95 9.30 -16.03
CA GLU A 113 -6.15 10.13 -15.95
C GLU A 113 -6.11 11.32 -16.93
N LEU A 114 -4.93 11.92 -17.18
CA LEU A 114 -4.78 13.02 -18.12
C LEU A 114 -5.05 12.57 -19.56
N LYS A 115 -4.49 11.42 -19.97
CA LYS A 115 -4.71 10.82 -21.29
C LYS A 115 -6.20 10.52 -21.52
N GLN A 116 -6.87 9.94 -20.51
CA GLN A 116 -8.31 9.65 -20.60
C GLN A 116 -9.13 10.93 -20.78
N VAL A 117 -8.89 11.96 -19.96
CA VAL A 117 -9.61 13.24 -20.04
C VAL A 117 -9.37 13.93 -21.40
N ALA A 118 -8.13 13.88 -21.92
CA ALA A 118 -7.83 14.44 -23.25
C ALA A 118 -8.60 13.70 -24.37
N SER A 119 -8.67 12.37 -24.28
CA SER A 119 -9.46 11.54 -25.20
C SER A 119 -10.96 11.84 -25.12
N ASP A 120 -11.53 11.93 -23.92
CA ASP A 120 -12.96 12.22 -23.69
C ASP A 120 -13.37 13.61 -24.23
N LEU A 121 -12.44 14.56 -24.22
CA LEU A 121 -12.65 15.90 -24.77
C LEU A 121 -12.37 15.98 -26.28
N ASN A 122 -12.02 14.87 -26.91
CA ASN A 122 -11.65 14.79 -28.34
C ASN A 122 -10.58 15.84 -28.71
N LEU A 123 -9.48 15.88 -27.96
CA LEU A 123 -8.35 16.75 -28.26
C LEU A 123 -7.49 16.11 -29.35
N THR A 124 -7.49 16.72 -30.53
CA THR A 124 -6.77 16.23 -31.73
C THR A 124 -5.71 17.19 -32.21
N VAL A 125 -5.63 18.37 -31.64
CA VAL A 125 -4.70 19.43 -32.02
C VAL A 125 -4.01 19.99 -30.77
N ASP A 126 -2.70 20.18 -30.84
CA ASP A 126 -1.91 20.89 -29.85
C ASP A 126 -1.73 22.36 -30.29
N ARG A 127 -2.38 23.27 -29.56
CA ARG A 127 -2.37 24.72 -29.88
C ARG A 127 -1.24 25.47 -29.22
N TYR A 128 -0.60 24.88 -28.22
CA TYR A 128 0.40 25.55 -27.40
C TYR A 128 1.76 24.89 -27.54
N LYS A 129 2.83 25.72 -27.55
CA LYS A 129 4.19 25.21 -27.58
C LYS A 129 4.50 24.44 -26.29
N ASN A 130 5.16 23.31 -26.44
CA ASN A 130 5.55 22.47 -25.33
C ASN A 130 6.82 23.01 -24.64
N GLU A 131 6.75 23.18 -23.33
CA GLU A 131 7.88 23.60 -22.49
C GLU A 131 7.84 22.74 -21.20
N TYR A 132 8.85 21.89 -21.04
CA TYR A 132 8.94 20.98 -19.89
C TYR A 132 10.01 21.41 -18.91
N PRO A 133 9.77 21.30 -17.59
CA PRO A 133 10.84 21.43 -16.62
C PRO A 133 11.74 20.19 -16.68
N GLU A 134 13.02 20.40 -16.97
CA GLU A 134 14.03 19.36 -16.81
C GLU A 134 14.59 19.47 -15.38
N MET A 135 14.55 18.38 -14.64
CA MET A 135 15.07 18.30 -13.28
C MET A 135 15.80 16.97 -13.09
N ILE A 136 16.99 17.07 -12.51
CA ILE A 136 17.77 15.88 -12.14
C ILE A 136 17.11 15.22 -10.94
N TRP A 137 17.00 13.90 -10.98
CA TRP A 137 16.48 13.08 -9.89
C TRP A 137 17.43 11.92 -9.56
N THR A 138 17.56 11.60 -8.28
CA THR A 138 18.40 10.48 -7.82
C THR A 138 17.79 9.15 -8.22
N SER A 139 18.34 8.47 -9.21
CA SER A 139 17.80 7.21 -9.77
C SER A 139 17.93 6.00 -8.81
N THR A 140 18.82 6.06 -7.82
CA THR A 140 19.05 4.98 -6.85
C THR A 140 17.97 4.91 -5.76
N PHE A 141 17.23 6.00 -5.52
CA PHE A 141 16.17 6.01 -4.52
C PHE A 141 14.93 5.24 -5.04
N PRO A 142 14.22 4.47 -4.19
CA PRO A 142 13.08 3.66 -4.64
C PRO A 142 11.88 4.45 -5.19
N LEU A 143 11.83 5.77 -5.00
CA LEU A 143 10.83 6.68 -5.54
C LEU A 143 11.44 7.55 -6.61
N ILE A 144 10.89 7.52 -7.81
CA ILE A 144 11.32 8.33 -8.97
C ILE A 144 10.32 9.46 -9.21
N ARG A 145 10.84 10.64 -9.53
CA ARG A 145 10.06 11.81 -9.92
C ARG A 145 10.47 12.28 -11.32
N ASP A 146 9.48 12.40 -12.19
CA ASP A 146 9.62 13.05 -13.51
C ASP A 146 8.82 14.37 -13.49
N ALA A 147 9.54 15.48 -13.36
CA ALA A 147 8.95 16.82 -13.32
C ALA A 147 8.22 17.19 -14.62
N GLY A 148 8.69 16.69 -15.76
CA GLY A 148 8.08 16.88 -17.07
C GLY A 148 6.72 16.21 -17.24
N LYS A 149 6.35 15.30 -16.34
CA LYS A 149 5.01 14.67 -16.31
C LYS A 149 4.08 15.25 -15.23
N CYS A 150 4.56 16.25 -14.47
CA CYS A 150 3.78 16.84 -13.38
C CYS A 150 2.77 17.87 -13.90
N ILE A 151 1.48 17.64 -13.65
CA ILE A 151 0.40 18.59 -13.97
C ILE A 151 0.05 19.53 -12.82
N LYS A 152 0.88 19.58 -11.80
CA LYS A 152 0.76 20.51 -10.65
C LYS A 152 -0.60 20.43 -9.94
N CYS A 153 -1.15 19.22 -9.84
CA CYS A 153 -2.46 18.96 -9.25
C CYS A 153 -2.47 18.98 -7.72
N MET A 154 -1.30 18.99 -7.08
CA MET A 154 -1.07 19.00 -5.62
C MET A 154 -1.60 17.77 -4.87
N ARG A 155 -2.02 16.70 -5.53
CA ARG A 155 -2.48 15.49 -4.83
C ARG A 155 -1.40 14.88 -3.95
N CYS A 156 -0.14 14.80 -4.41
CA CYS A 156 0.99 14.27 -3.65
C CYS A 156 1.32 15.13 -2.43
N VAL A 157 1.24 16.46 -2.55
CA VAL A 157 1.42 17.40 -1.44
C VAL A 157 0.38 17.14 -0.36
N GLN A 158 -0.91 17.16 -0.74
CA GLN A 158 -2.00 17.05 0.22
C GLN A 158 -2.14 15.66 0.86
N ILE A 159 -1.85 14.58 0.13
CA ILE A 159 -1.87 13.23 0.72
C ILE A 159 -0.72 13.05 1.72
N CYS A 160 0.47 13.59 1.40
CA CYS A 160 1.62 13.54 2.28
C CYS A 160 1.43 14.41 3.52
N ASP A 161 0.82 15.59 3.38
CA ASP A 161 0.54 16.50 4.48
C ASP A 161 -0.61 16.00 5.38
N LYS A 162 -1.79 15.77 4.81
CA LYS A 162 -3.00 15.52 5.61
C LYS A 162 -3.13 14.09 6.13
N ILE A 163 -2.66 13.10 5.35
CA ILE A 163 -2.83 11.69 5.70
C ILE A 163 -1.57 11.11 6.32
N GLN A 164 -0.39 11.43 5.76
CA GLN A 164 0.87 10.91 6.26
C GLN A 164 1.58 11.85 7.23
N THR A 165 1.24 13.14 7.23
CA THR A 165 1.81 14.17 8.11
C THR A 165 3.35 14.28 8.04
N LEU A 166 3.92 14.01 6.86
CA LEU A 166 5.37 14.03 6.63
C LEU A 166 5.86 15.27 5.89
N ASN A 167 4.98 15.96 5.14
CA ASN A 167 5.29 17.20 4.39
C ASN A 167 6.52 17.09 3.47
N ILE A 168 6.70 15.92 2.82
CA ILE A 168 7.85 15.68 1.93
C ILE A 168 7.76 16.52 0.66
N TRP A 169 6.58 16.82 0.17
CA TRP A 169 6.34 17.53 -1.08
C TRP A 169 5.84 18.93 -0.84
N ASP A 170 6.40 19.90 -1.57
CA ASP A 170 5.94 21.28 -1.55
C ASP A 170 5.98 21.90 -2.95
N VAL A 171 5.43 23.10 -3.07
CA VAL A 171 5.46 23.91 -4.30
C VAL A 171 6.78 24.68 -4.36
N SER A 172 7.50 24.51 -5.46
CA SER A 172 8.72 25.24 -5.75
C SER A 172 8.57 26.09 -7.01
N GLY A 173 9.28 27.23 -7.06
CA GLY A 173 9.23 28.17 -8.17
C GLY A 173 7.95 29.02 -8.21
N THR A 174 7.86 29.89 -9.22
CA THR A 174 6.74 30.82 -9.42
C THR A 174 6.34 30.91 -10.88
N GLY A 175 5.10 31.30 -11.15
CA GLY A 175 4.56 31.47 -12.52
C GLY A 175 4.65 30.18 -13.34
N SER A 176 5.19 30.27 -14.57
CA SER A 176 5.37 29.12 -15.47
C SER A 176 6.40 28.11 -14.96
N HIS A 177 7.33 28.54 -14.08
CA HIS A 177 8.34 27.68 -13.47
C HIS A 177 7.86 26.98 -12.20
N THR A 178 6.60 27.16 -11.81
CA THR A 178 6.02 26.43 -10.67
C THR A 178 6.10 24.92 -10.91
N THR A 179 6.59 24.19 -9.92
CA THR A 179 6.64 22.73 -9.91
C THR A 179 6.34 22.21 -8.50
N VAL A 180 6.15 20.91 -8.36
CA VAL A 180 6.12 20.24 -7.05
C VAL A 180 7.48 19.60 -6.85
N ASP A 181 8.13 19.85 -5.73
CA ASP A 181 9.44 19.31 -5.40
C ASP A 181 9.53 18.88 -3.94
N VAL A 182 10.67 18.33 -3.54
CA VAL A 182 10.93 17.99 -2.14
C VAL A 182 10.98 19.27 -1.31
N SER A 183 10.30 19.29 -0.19
CA SER A 183 10.26 20.43 0.74
C SER A 183 11.67 20.87 1.12
N HIS A 184 11.84 22.17 1.34
CA HIS A 184 13.11 22.79 1.69
C HIS A 184 14.23 22.62 0.65
N ASN A 185 13.91 22.21 -0.58
CA ASN A 185 14.87 21.90 -1.65
C ASN A 185 15.90 20.83 -1.26
N LEU A 186 15.52 19.89 -0.41
CA LEU A 186 16.34 18.74 -0.04
C LEU A 186 16.41 17.71 -1.17
N GLU A 187 17.45 16.89 -1.18
CA GLU A 187 17.40 15.64 -1.91
C GLU A 187 16.43 14.68 -1.21
N ILE A 188 15.69 13.88 -1.98
CA ILE A 188 14.68 12.97 -1.42
C ILE A 188 15.26 11.99 -0.38
N LYS A 189 16.51 11.57 -0.55
CA LYS A 189 17.22 10.67 0.39
C LYS A 189 17.52 11.31 1.74
N GLU A 190 17.57 12.66 1.79
CA GLU A 190 17.84 13.46 2.99
C GLU A 190 16.55 13.82 3.74
N SER A 191 15.40 13.54 3.12
CA SER A 191 14.10 13.81 3.71
C SER A 191 13.61 12.64 4.57
N ASP A 192 12.67 12.92 5.47
CA ASP A 192 12.00 11.91 6.32
C ASP A 192 10.97 11.06 5.54
N CYS A 193 11.19 10.83 4.24
CA CYS A 193 10.28 10.06 3.41
C CYS A 193 10.23 8.59 3.87
N SER A 194 9.05 8.14 4.33
CA SER A 194 8.80 6.76 4.75
C SER A 194 8.63 5.78 3.59
N LEU A 195 8.69 6.24 2.33
CA LEU A 195 8.45 5.44 1.12
C LEU A 195 7.08 4.71 1.11
N CYS A 196 6.07 5.24 1.80
CA CYS A 196 4.72 4.65 1.82
C CYS A 196 4.07 4.58 0.41
N GLY A 197 4.56 5.36 -0.57
CA GLY A 197 4.09 5.36 -1.95
C GLY A 197 2.70 5.93 -2.19
N GLN A 198 2.05 6.53 -1.17
CA GLN A 198 0.71 7.11 -1.33
C GLN A 198 0.68 8.28 -2.32
N CYS A 199 1.78 9.01 -2.45
CA CYS A 199 1.94 10.04 -3.48
C CYS A 199 1.95 9.45 -4.91
N VAL A 200 2.47 8.23 -5.10
CA VAL A 200 2.48 7.51 -6.38
C VAL A 200 1.08 7.05 -6.74
N THR A 201 0.38 6.36 -5.83
CA THR A 201 -0.96 5.82 -6.07
C THR A 201 -2.01 6.90 -6.33
N HIS A 202 -1.79 8.11 -5.84
CA HIS A 202 -2.68 9.26 -6.03
C HIS A 202 -2.25 10.19 -7.18
N CYS A 203 -1.08 9.99 -7.79
CA CYS A 203 -0.65 10.76 -8.94
C CYS A 203 -1.54 10.44 -10.17
N PRO A 204 -2.17 11.44 -10.83
CA PRO A 204 -3.04 11.20 -11.97
C PRO A 204 -2.25 10.92 -13.27
N THR A 205 -0.95 11.12 -13.23
CA THR A 205 0.01 10.89 -14.33
C THR A 205 1.15 9.99 -13.85
N ALA A 206 2.27 9.95 -14.58
CA ALA A 206 3.48 9.23 -14.17
C ALA A 206 4.57 10.17 -13.60
N ALA A 207 4.19 11.31 -13.03
CA ALA A 207 5.17 12.22 -12.43
C ALA A 207 5.86 11.63 -11.19
N LEU A 208 5.19 10.72 -10.49
CA LEU A 208 5.74 9.94 -9.39
C LEU A 208 5.51 8.46 -9.69
N GLN A 209 6.56 7.68 -9.54
CA GLN A 209 6.57 6.24 -9.80
C GLN A 209 7.59 5.54 -8.93
N GLU A 210 7.48 4.23 -8.78
CA GLU A 210 8.53 3.40 -8.21
C GLU A 210 9.75 3.34 -9.12
N ARG A 211 10.95 3.12 -8.56
CA ARG A 211 12.13 2.70 -9.33
C ARG A 211 11.80 1.36 -9.96
N ASP A 212 12.09 1.23 -11.24
CA ASP A 212 11.83 0.01 -12.00
C ASP A 212 13.04 -0.93 -11.88
N ASP A 213 12.85 -2.08 -11.23
CA ASP A 213 13.87 -3.10 -11.06
C ASP A 213 13.60 -4.34 -11.96
N VAL A 214 12.65 -4.26 -12.91
CA VAL A 214 12.27 -5.37 -13.81
C VAL A 214 13.44 -5.81 -14.69
N GLU A 215 14.22 -4.85 -15.23
CA GLU A 215 15.35 -5.16 -16.10
C GLU A 215 16.44 -5.96 -15.36
N ALA A 216 16.65 -5.70 -14.07
CA ALA A 216 17.60 -6.47 -13.26
C ALA A 216 17.18 -7.94 -13.09
N ILE A 217 15.88 -8.23 -13.18
CA ILE A 217 15.35 -9.60 -13.03
C ILE A 217 15.23 -10.30 -14.39
N ASN A 218 14.61 -9.66 -15.39
CA ASN A 218 14.23 -10.27 -16.67
C ASN A 218 14.96 -9.68 -17.89
N GLY A 219 15.98 -8.87 -17.69
CA GLY A 219 16.84 -8.40 -18.79
C GLY A 219 17.74 -9.51 -19.33
N ILE A 220 18.41 -9.27 -20.48
CA ILE A 220 19.32 -10.23 -21.13
C ILE A 220 20.49 -10.66 -20.21
N HIS A 221 20.82 -9.86 -19.21
CA HIS A 221 21.78 -10.14 -18.16
C HIS A 221 21.13 -10.15 -16.77
N GLY A 222 19.81 -10.35 -16.73
CA GLY A 222 19.05 -10.40 -15.48
C GLY A 222 19.19 -11.73 -14.76
N GLU A 223 18.67 -11.77 -13.54
CA GLU A 223 18.76 -12.95 -12.67
C GLU A 223 18.10 -14.21 -13.27
N LEU A 224 16.97 -14.05 -13.98
CA LEU A 224 16.25 -15.17 -14.62
C LEU A 224 16.99 -15.74 -15.84
N ALA A 225 17.95 -15.03 -16.40
CA ALA A 225 18.78 -15.48 -17.52
C ALA A 225 20.09 -16.14 -17.06
N ASN A 226 20.34 -16.24 -15.76
CA ASN A 226 21.57 -16.74 -15.18
C ASN A 226 21.41 -18.21 -14.74
N ASP A 227 21.87 -19.14 -15.58
CA ASP A 227 21.78 -20.58 -15.32
C ASP A 227 22.56 -21.05 -14.07
N ASP A 228 23.49 -20.25 -13.55
CA ASP A 228 24.24 -20.54 -12.30
C ASP A 228 23.46 -20.19 -11.03
N LYS A 229 22.30 -19.54 -11.17
CA LYS A 229 21.47 -19.09 -10.04
C LYS A 229 20.17 -19.89 -9.96
N VAL A 230 19.71 -20.08 -8.73
CA VAL A 230 18.36 -20.56 -8.43
C VAL A 230 17.51 -19.36 -8.03
N THR A 231 16.48 -19.09 -8.79
CA THR A 231 15.62 -17.93 -8.59
C THR A 231 14.38 -18.30 -7.77
N VAL A 232 14.18 -17.59 -6.68
CA VAL A 232 13.08 -17.83 -5.74
C VAL A 232 12.20 -16.59 -5.67
N ALA A 233 10.92 -16.73 -6.04
CA ALA A 233 9.91 -15.70 -5.82
C ALA A 233 9.17 -15.92 -4.51
N VAL A 234 9.02 -14.86 -3.70
CA VAL A 234 8.20 -14.87 -2.48
C VAL A 234 7.07 -13.86 -2.60
N VAL A 235 5.82 -14.28 -2.42
CA VAL A 235 4.62 -13.50 -2.75
C VAL A 235 3.89 -13.03 -1.50
N ALA A 236 3.75 -11.70 -1.34
CA ALA A 236 3.04 -11.13 -0.19
C ALA A 236 1.52 -11.35 -0.23
N PRO A 237 0.85 -11.48 0.93
CA PRO A 237 -0.58 -11.78 1.02
C PRO A 237 -1.46 -10.80 0.24
N ALA A 238 -1.18 -9.48 0.31
CA ALA A 238 -2.00 -8.48 -0.35
C ALA A 238 -1.87 -8.47 -1.90
N VAL A 239 -0.86 -9.12 -2.48
CA VAL A 239 -0.70 -9.24 -3.94
C VAL A 239 -1.87 -10.02 -4.53
N ARG A 240 -2.28 -11.14 -3.90
CA ARG A 240 -3.39 -12.01 -4.35
C ARG A 240 -4.71 -11.27 -4.52
N ALA A 241 -4.94 -10.22 -3.72
CA ALA A 241 -6.17 -9.43 -3.78
C ALA A 241 -6.19 -8.39 -4.92
N ALA A 242 -5.08 -8.19 -5.65
CA ALA A 242 -4.96 -7.05 -6.55
C ALA A 242 -4.32 -7.33 -7.92
N TRP A 243 -3.46 -8.35 -8.08
CA TRP A 243 -2.73 -8.58 -9.32
C TRP A 243 -3.64 -8.75 -10.53
N GLY A 244 -4.77 -9.43 -10.36
CA GLY A 244 -5.75 -9.65 -11.43
C GLY A 244 -6.37 -8.37 -12.00
N GLU A 245 -6.36 -7.27 -11.23
CA GLU A 245 -6.90 -5.97 -11.70
C GLU A 245 -6.16 -5.45 -12.94
N GLU A 246 -4.84 -5.71 -13.04
CA GLU A 246 -4.02 -5.30 -14.17
C GLU A 246 -4.33 -6.07 -15.46
N PHE A 247 -5.00 -7.21 -15.35
CA PHE A 247 -5.41 -8.08 -16.46
C PHE A 247 -6.93 -8.07 -16.68
N GLY A 248 -7.68 -7.28 -15.90
CA GLY A 248 -9.14 -7.24 -16.00
C GLY A 248 -9.85 -8.51 -15.53
N LEU A 249 -9.17 -9.34 -14.70
CA LEU A 249 -9.70 -10.58 -14.18
C LEU A 249 -10.56 -10.33 -12.93
N SER A 250 -11.55 -11.19 -12.71
CA SER A 250 -12.29 -11.18 -11.45
C SER A 250 -11.44 -11.76 -10.30
N PRO A 251 -11.69 -11.39 -9.03
CA PRO A 251 -10.96 -11.94 -7.89
C PRO A 251 -11.07 -13.46 -7.77
N GLU A 252 -12.20 -14.05 -8.16
CA GLU A 252 -12.43 -15.48 -8.12
C GLU A 252 -11.59 -16.24 -9.16
N PHE A 253 -11.25 -15.59 -10.27
CA PHE A 253 -10.42 -16.16 -11.32
C PHE A 253 -8.94 -15.88 -11.08
N ALA A 254 -8.59 -14.72 -10.56
CA ALA A 254 -7.23 -14.30 -10.26
C ALA A 254 -6.75 -14.87 -8.92
N THR A 255 -6.81 -16.19 -8.76
CA THR A 255 -6.37 -16.89 -7.54
C THR A 255 -4.85 -16.76 -7.32
N ASP A 256 -4.41 -16.98 -6.09
CA ASP A 256 -2.99 -17.09 -5.74
C ASP A 256 -2.32 -18.26 -6.46
N ARG A 257 -2.97 -19.43 -6.55
CA ARG A 257 -2.49 -20.62 -7.27
C ARG A 257 -2.29 -20.37 -8.77
N ARG A 258 -3.14 -19.56 -9.40
CA ARG A 258 -2.94 -19.11 -10.78
C ARG A 258 -1.77 -18.14 -10.90
N PHE A 259 -1.56 -17.32 -9.89
CA PHE A 259 -0.41 -16.43 -9.82
C PHE A 259 0.91 -17.21 -9.71
N VAL A 260 0.93 -18.30 -8.92
CA VAL A 260 2.08 -19.23 -8.86
C VAL A 260 2.42 -19.75 -10.25
N SER A 261 1.43 -20.30 -11.00
CA SER A 261 1.65 -20.77 -12.38
C SER A 261 2.16 -19.67 -13.29
N THR A 262 1.69 -18.44 -13.08
CA THR A 262 2.15 -17.28 -13.86
C THR A 262 3.62 -16.98 -13.58
N LEU A 263 4.05 -17.00 -12.31
CA LEU A 263 5.45 -16.77 -11.93
C LEU A 263 6.38 -17.89 -12.41
N LYS A 264 5.92 -19.15 -12.37
CA LYS A 264 6.63 -20.28 -12.98
C LYS A 264 6.80 -20.07 -14.49
N SER A 265 5.78 -19.53 -15.17
CA SER A 265 5.84 -19.23 -16.61
C SER A 265 6.78 -18.04 -16.93
N VAL A 266 6.99 -17.12 -15.98
CA VAL A 266 8.00 -16.06 -16.07
C VAL A 266 9.42 -16.62 -15.99
N GLY A 267 9.62 -17.77 -15.31
CA GLY A 267 10.91 -18.45 -15.21
C GLY A 267 11.46 -18.63 -13.80
N PHE A 268 10.69 -18.31 -12.75
CA PHE A 268 11.14 -18.59 -11.38
C PHE A 268 11.21 -20.09 -11.09
N ASP A 269 12.31 -20.55 -10.51
CA ASP A 269 12.53 -21.95 -10.13
C ASP A 269 11.63 -22.37 -8.98
N TYR A 270 11.51 -21.51 -7.96
CA TYR A 270 10.64 -21.73 -6.81
C TYR A 270 9.75 -20.53 -6.56
N VAL A 271 8.53 -20.80 -6.12
CA VAL A 271 7.54 -19.78 -5.73
C VAL A 271 6.96 -20.13 -4.37
N PHE A 272 7.19 -19.29 -3.37
CA PHE A 272 6.72 -19.49 -2.01
C PHE A 272 5.73 -18.40 -1.59
N ASP A 273 4.90 -18.74 -0.61
CA ASP A 273 3.94 -17.82 0.01
C ASP A 273 4.58 -17.10 1.21
N VAL A 274 4.63 -15.78 1.20
CA VAL A 274 5.09 -14.98 2.37
C VAL A 274 4.18 -15.18 3.59
N ASP A 275 2.98 -15.74 3.41
CA ASP A 275 2.09 -16.07 4.52
C ASP A 275 2.71 -17.12 5.46
N PHE A 276 3.56 -18.03 4.95
CA PHE A 276 4.41 -18.90 5.78
C PHE A 276 5.30 -18.06 6.74
N ALA A 277 5.99 -17.07 6.20
CA ALA A 277 6.83 -16.21 7.04
C ALA A 277 6.02 -15.22 7.90
N ALA A 278 4.79 -14.90 7.50
CA ALA A 278 3.86 -14.18 8.37
C ALA A 278 3.47 -15.03 9.58
N ASP A 279 3.19 -16.33 9.39
CA ASP A 279 2.96 -17.26 10.49
C ASP A 279 4.20 -17.37 11.40
N LEU A 280 5.40 -17.42 10.82
CA LEU A 280 6.65 -17.41 11.57
C LEU A 280 6.83 -16.11 12.38
N THR A 281 6.52 -14.95 11.77
CA THR A 281 6.55 -13.64 12.47
C THR A 281 5.57 -13.63 13.64
N ILE A 282 4.37 -14.20 13.49
CA ILE A 282 3.40 -14.30 14.58
C ILE A 282 3.92 -15.18 15.71
N MET A 283 4.60 -16.29 15.41
CA MET A 283 5.22 -17.13 16.46
C MET A 283 6.24 -16.33 17.27
N GLU A 284 7.10 -15.55 16.61
CA GLU A 284 8.09 -14.73 17.30
C GLU A 284 7.45 -13.54 18.05
N GLU A 285 6.62 -12.74 17.38
CA GLU A 285 6.05 -11.50 17.92
C GLU A 285 5.05 -11.77 19.07
N SER A 286 4.24 -12.84 18.98
CA SER A 286 3.34 -13.23 20.08
C SER A 286 4.08 -13.70 21.31
N ASN A 287 5.18 -14.47 21.15
CA ASN A 287 6.01 -14.91 22.26
C ASN A 287 6.81 -13.75 22.85
N GLU A 288 7.28 -12.79 22.02
CA GLU A 288 7.90 -11.55 22.53
C GLU A 288 6.89 -10.73 23.36
N LEU A 289 5.65 -10.56 22.90
CA LEU A 289 4.60 -9.89 23.68
C LEU A 289 4.37 -10.57 25.03
N LEU A 290 4.26 -11.89 25.06
CA LEU A 290 4.06 -12.65 26.29
C LEU A 290 5.27 -12.54 27.23
N ALA A 291 6.51 -12.57 26.71
CA ALA A 291 7.73 -12.37 27.49
C ALA A 291 7.80 -10.96 28.11
N ARG A 292 7.40 -9.92 27.34
CA ARG A 292 7.30 -8.54 27.84
C ARG A 292 6.25 -8.41 28.95
N LEU A 293 5.07 -9.05 28.79
CA LEU A 293 4.00 -9.04 29.79
C LEU A 293 4.41 -9.74 31.10
N GLN A 294 5.29 -10.74 31.05
CA GLN A 294 5.84 -11.40 32.25
C GLN A 294 6.82 -10.52 33.04
N GLN A 295 7.43 -9.54 32.37
CA GLN A 295 8.41 -8.62 32.97
C GLN A 295 8.08 -7.15 32.64
N PRO A 296 6.88 -6.65 33.00
CA PRO A 296 6.37 -5.39 32.51
C PRO A 296 7.23 -4.17 32.88
N ASP A 297 7.93 -4.23 34.02
CA ASP A 297 8.78 -3.13 34.49
C ASP A 297 10.12 -3.04 33.73
N LYS A 298 10.48 -4.06 32.97
CA LYS A 298 11.72 -4.09 32.18
C LYS A 298 11.56 -3.41 30.82
N TYR A 299 10.32 -3.28 30.33
CA TYR A 299 10.02 -2.80 29.00
C TYR A 299 9.21 -1.50 29.00
N SER A 300 9.40 -0.69 27.97
CA SER A 300 8.54 0.46 27.70
C SER A 300 7.29 0.04 26.93
N TRP A 301 6.14 0.62 27.25
CA TRP A 301 4.83 0.28 26.68
C TRP A 301 4.22 1.44 25.89
N PRO A 302 3.39 1.14 24.88
CA PRO A 302 3.00 -0.18 24.37
C PRO A 302 4.12 -0.88 23.58
N MET A 303 3.97 -2.18 23.31
CA MET A 303 4.72 -2.85 22.26
C MET A 303 4.06 -2.49 20.91
N PHE A 304 4.85 -2.02 19.94
CA PHE A 304 4.41 -1.75 18.58
C PHE A 304 4.87 -2.87 17.64
N THR A 305 4.02 -3.23 16.65
CA THR A 305 4.45 -4.10 15.56
C THR A 305 5.55 -3.45 14.72
N SER A 306 6.41 -4.24 14.08
CA SER A 306 7.57 -3.78 13.30
C SER A 306 7.56 -4.21 11.83
N CYS A 307 6.58 -4.99 11.40
CA CYS A 307 6.51 -5.57 10.06
C CYS A 307 6.33 -4.54 8.92
N CYS A 308 5.93 -3.29 9.23
CA CYS A 308 5.75 -2.21 8.25
C CYS A 308 6.98 -1.28 8.21
N PRO A 309 7.88 -1.38 7.20
CA PRO A 309 9.09 -0.56 7.15
C PRO A 309 8.81 0.94 6.96
N GLY A 310 7.65 1.30 6.43
CA GLY A 310 7.21 2.69 6.36
C GLY A 310 6.89 3.27 7.74
N TRP A 311 6.31 2.48 8.63
CA TRP A 311 6.10 2.83 10.02
C TRP A 311 7.43 2.91 10.79
N VAL A 312 8.28 1.91 10.66
CA VAL A 312 9.61 1.89 11.31
C VAL A 312 10.43 3.11 10.89
N SER A 313 10.45 3.46 9.60
CA SER A 313 11.14 4.67 9.12
C SER A 313 10.56 5.95 9.72
N PHE A 314 9.24 6.03 9.87
CA PHE A 314 8.58 7.16 10.52
C PHE A 314 8.94 7.25 12.01
N ALA A 315 8.94 6.12 12.73
CA ALA A 315 9.35 6.08 14.13
C ALA A 315 10.80 6.53 14.29
N LYS A 316 11.71 6.02 13.46
CA LYS A 316 13.14 6.41 13.47
C LYS A 316 13.35 7.91 13.27
N SER A 317 12.64 8.53 12.33
CA SER A 317 12.85 9.94 12.00
C SER A 317 12.09 10.91 12.90
N GLN A 318 10.88 10.55 13.36
CA GLN A 318 9.98 11.47 14.04
C GLN A 318 9.83 11.21 15.55
N TYR A 319 10.11 9.98 15.99
CA TYR A 319 9.90 9.51 17.36
C TYR A 319 10.97 8.48 17.79
N PRO A 320 12.27 8.82 17.72
CA PRO A 320 13.34 7.88 18.03
C PRO A 320 13.26 7.30 19.45
N GLU A 321 12.63 8.02 20.38
CA GLU A 321 12.39 7.54 21.75
C GLU A 321 11.44 6.35 21.85
N LEU A 322 10.68 6.04 20.77
CA LEU A 322 9.79 4.87 20.74
C LEU A 322 10.46 3.61 20.19
N LEU A 323 11.68 3.69 19.68
CA LEU A 323 12.37 2.53 19.09
C LEU A 323 12.46 1.33 20.04
N PRO A 324 12.71 1.50 21.37
CA PRO A 324 12.71 0.38 22.30
C PRO A 324 11.34 -0.28 22.51
N GLN A 325 10.27 0.35 22.06
CA GLN A 325 8.90 -0.17 22.12
C GLN A 325 8.52 -0.98 20.88
N LEU A 326 9.29 -0.91 19.79
CA LEU A 326 9.04 -1.74 18.61
C LEU A 326 9.31 -3.22 18.95
N SER A 327 8.56 -4.12 18.33
CA SER A 327 8.93 -5.53 18.29
C SER A 327 10.29 -5.69 17.60
N THR A 328 11.14 -6.54 18.14
CA THR A 328 12.43 -6.84 17.52
C THR A 328 12.33 -7.79 16.34
N ALA A 329 11.17 -8.46 16.17
CA ALA A 329 10.90 -9.36 15.06
C ALA A 329 11.03 -8.63 13.71
N LYS A 330 11.79 -9.22 12.79
CA LYS A 330 11.89 -8.74 11.40
C LYS A 330 10.54 -8.86 10.70
N SER A 331 10.38 -8.17 9.59
CA SER A 331 9.19 -8.36 8.76
C SER A 331 9.18 -9.76 8.13
N PRO A 332 7.98 -10.30 7.78
CA PRO A 332 7.86 -11.58 7.09
C PRO A 332 8.78 -11.71 5.85
N GLN A 333 8.93 -10.62 5.09
CA GLN A 333 9.86 -10.59 3.95
C GLN A 333 11.28 -10.95 4.37
N GLN A 334 11.81 -10.29 5.38
CA GLN A 334 13.20 -10.45 5.80
C GLN A 334 13.43 -11.79 6.51
N MET A 335 12.48 -12.21 7.35
CA MET A 335 12.52 -13.55 7.95
C MET A 335 12.57 -14.63 6.86
N PHE A 336 11.76 -14.47 5.80
CA PHE A 336 11.71 -15.45 4.73
C PHE A 336 13.02 -15.53 3.95
N GLY A 337 13.62 -14.39 3.63
CA GLY A 337 14.93 -14.36 2.96
C GLY A 337 16.01 -15.09 3.76
N ALA A 338 16.09 -14.82 5.06
CA ALA A 338 17.01 -15.50 5.97
C ALA A 338 16.77 -17.01 5.99
N VAL A 339 15.51 -17.47 6.11
CA VAL A 339 15.15 -18.90 6.11
C VAL A 339 15.46 -19.56 4.76
N ILE A 340 15.21 -18.88 3.64
CA ILE A 340 15.51 -19.41 2.30
C ILE A 340 17.02 -19.58 2.13
N LYS A 341 17.81 -18.57 2.45
CA LYS A 341 19.28 -18.62 2.28
C LYS A 341 20.00 -19.47 3.33
N THR A 342 19.29 -19.97 4.35
CA THR A 342 19.86 -20.88 5.37
C THR A 342 19.21 -22.27 5.30
N TYR A 343 18.05 -22.44 5.92
CA TYR A 343 17.35 -23.72 6.04
C TYR A 343 17.02 -24.36 4.69
N PHE A 344 16.37 -23.61 3.78
CA PHE A 344 15.99 -24.13 2.47
C PHE A 344 17.24 -24.45 1.63
N ALA A 345 18.23 -23.56 1.60
CA ALA A 345 19.50 -23.77 0.93
C ALA A 345 20.17 -25.08 1.39
N GLN A 346 20.26 -25.30 2.71
CA GLN A 346 20.79 -26.52 3.31
C GLN A 346 19.96 -27.75 2.90
N LYS A 347 18.64 -27.67 2.98
CA LYS A 347 17.72 -28.79 2.70
C LYS A 347 17.76 -29.23 1.23
N LYS A 348 18.01 -28.30 0.31
CA LYS A 348 18.12 -28.56 -1.13
C LYS A 348 19.56 -28.80 -1.59
N GLY A 349 20.55 -28.57 -0.74
CA GLY A 349 21.98 -28.70 -1.11
C GLY A 349 22.43 -27.61 -2.09
N ILE A 350 21.83 -26.43 -2.03
CA ILE A 350 22.15 -25.26 -2.86
C ILE A 350 23.07 -24.35 -2.05
N ALA A 351 24.14 -23.85 -2.65
CA ALA A 351 24.97 -22.83 -2.01
C ALA A 351 24.16 -21.53 -1.86
N PRO A 352 24.07 -20.93 -0.66
CA PRO A 352 23.24 -19.75 -0.42
C PRO A 352 23.52 -18.57 -1.36
N GLU A 353 24.78 -18.37 -1.75
CA GLU A 353 25.22 -17.35 -2.72
C GLU A 353 24.68 -17.58 -4.14
N ASN A 354 24.22 -18.80 -4.45
CA ASN A 354 23.61 -19.15 -5.74
C ASN A 354 22.09 -18.99 -5.72
N ILE A 355 21.50 -18.55 -4.61
CA ILE A 355 20.07 -18.25 -4.52
C ILE A 355 19.85 -16.75 -4.72
N THR A 356 19.03 -16.40 -5.71
CA THR A 356 18.49 -15.06 -5.88
C THR A 356 17.04 -15.02 -5.38
N CYS A 357 16.81 -14.32 -4.27
CA CYS A 357 15.50 -14.20 -3.65
C CYS A 357 14.81 -12.90 -4.08
N VAL A 358 13.71 -13.03 -4.81
CA VAL A 358 12.92 -11.91 -5.34
C VAL A 358 11.59 -11.82 -4.60
N SER A 359 11.39 -10.72 -3.87
CA SER A 359 10.16 -10.50 -3.12
C SER A 359 9.14 -9.70 -3.93
N ILE A 360 7.91 -10.22 -4.06
CA ILE A 360 6.81 -9.57 -4.79
C ILE A 360 5.88 -8.94 -3.78
N MET A 361 5.89 -7.59 -3.72
CA MET A 361 5.33 -6.82 -2.62
C MET A 361 4.33 -5.75 -3.05
N PRO A 362 3.30 -5.47 -2.26
CA PRO A 362 2.38 -4.35 -2.48
C PRO A 362 3.00 -2.99 -2.11
N CYS A 363 4.29 -2.93 -1.79
CA CYS A 363 4.90 -1.89 -0.98
C CYS A 363 6.20 -1.36 -1.61
N MET A 364 6.39 -0.04 -1.62
CA MET A 364 7.64 0.60 -2.06
C MET A 364 8.69 0.65 -0.95
N SER A 365 8.25 0.77 0.31
CA SER A 365 9.15 0.84 1.47
C SER A 365 9.96 -0.46 1.65
N LYS A 366 9.42 -1.59 1.19
CA LYS A 366 10.11 -2.89 1.15
C LYS A 366 11.38 -2.88 0.29
N LYS A 367 11.46 -2.04 -0.75
CA LYS A 367 12.70 -1.85 -1.54
C LYS A 367 13.83 -1.22 -0.72
N ARG A 368 13.51 -0.38 0.28
CA ARG A 368 14.50 0.24 1.17
C ARG A 368 14.87 -0.68 2.31
N GLU A 369 13.95 -1.53 2.75
CA GLU A 369 14.17 -2.45 3.86
C GLU A 369 15.37 -3.38 3.63
N LEU A 370 15.63 -3.78 2.37
CA LEU A 370 16.74 -4.66 1.99
C LEU A 370 18.12 -4.21 2.48
N ILE A 371 18.33 -2.90 2.52
CA ILE A 371 19.63 -2.29 2.83
C ILE A 371 19.72 -1.79 4.27
N LEU A 372 18.74 -2.08 5.12
CA LEU A 372 18.79 -1.72 6.53
C LEU A 372 19.76 -2.65 7.27
N PRO A 373 20.40 -2.17 8.35
CA PRO A 373 21.23 -3.02 9.20
C PRO A 373 20.48 -4.25 9.71
N GLY A 374 21.14 -5.39 9.76
CA GLY A 374 20.58 -6.64 10.22
C GLY A 374 19.71 -7.40 9.20
N MET A 375 19.64 -6.95 7.94
CA MET A 375 18.90 -7.64 6.86
C MET A 375 19.82 -8.53 6.00
N ASP A 376 20.86 -9.08 6.60
CA ASP A 376 21.92 -9.90 6.02
C ASP A 376 22.29 -11.08 6.92
N SER A 377 21.34 -11.58 7.70
CA SER A 377 21.55 -12.60 8.76
C SER A 377 22.00 -13.96 8.23
N ALA A 378 21.71 -14.27 6.96
CA ALA A 378 22.21 -15.50 6.32
C ALA A 378 23.73 -15.47 6.06
N GLY A 379 24.39 -14.32 6.20
CA GLY A 379 25.83 -14.17 6.06
C GLY A 379 26.36 -14.21 4.63
N THR A 380 25.49 -14.12 3.62
CA THR A 380 25.84 -14.18 2.18
C THR A 380 25.43 -12.92 1.41
N GLY A 381 25.42 -11.78 2.07
CA GLY A 381 24.87 -10.52 1.58
C GLY A 381 23.42 -10.35 2.04
N GLN A 382 22.64 -9.59 1.29
CA GLN A 382 21.24 -9.33 1.64
C GLN A 382 20.42 -10.62 1.67
N ASP A 383 19.54 -10.78 2.67
CA ASP A 383 18.65 -11.95 2.78
C ASP A 383 17.62 -11.98 1.63
N ILE A 384 17.13 -10.81 1.20
CA ILE A 384 16.34 -10.62 -0.01
C ILE A 384 17.14 -9.77 -1.00
N ASP A 385 17.30 -10.24 -2.24
CA ASP A 385 18.12 -9.56 -3.24
C ASP A 385 17.36 -8.47 -3.97
N TYR A 386 16.10 -8.71 -4.34
CA TYR A 386 15.26 -7.76 -5.07
C TYR A 386 13.84 -7.68 -4.52
N VAL A 387 13.21 -6.52 -4.69
CA VAL A 387 11.78 -6.33 -4.44
C VAL A 387 11.11 -5.78 -5.69
N LEU A 388 10.18 -6.54 -6.25
CA LEU A 388 9.26 -6.08 -7.28
C LEU A 388 7.92 -5.70 -6.67
N THR A 389 7.39 -4.57 -7.04
CA THR A 389 6.01 -4.21 -6.67
C THR A 389 5.00 -5.04 -7.47
N THR A 390 3.75 -5.13 -7.00
CA THR A 390 2.66 -5.76 -7.76
C THR A 390 2.55 -5.19 -9.18
N ARG A 391 2.78 -3.87 -9.35
CA ARG A 391 2.77 -3.23 -10.68
C ARG A 391 3.94 -3.67 -11.55
N GLU A 392 5.14 -3.80 -10.99
CA GLU A 392 6.34 -4.22 -11.73
C GLU A 392 6.20 -5.64 -12.24
N ILE A 393 5.80 -6.58 -11.38
CA ILE A 393 5.61 -7.99 -11.82
C ILE A 393 4.49 -8.12 -12.85
N CYS A 394 3.40 -7.34 -12.73
CA CYS A 394 2.36 -7.33 -13.75
C CYS A 394 2.84 -6.74 -15.10
N ARG A 395 3.77 -5.76 -15.08
CA ARG A 395 4.41 -5.27 -16.31
C ARG A 395 5.29 -6.33 -16.95
N LEU A 396 6.06 -7.05 -16.16
CA LEU A 396 6.89 -8.17 -16.61
C LEU A 396 6.04 -9.25 -17.30
N ILE A 397 4.99 -9.73 -16.63
CA ILE A 397 4.06 -10.74 -17.17
C ILE A 397 3.47 -10.29 -18.53
N LYS A 398 3.13 -8.99 -18.65
CA LYS A 398 2.63 -8.42 -19.92
C LYS A 398 3.72 -8.35 -20.99
N ALA A 399 4.96 -8.02 -20.62
CA ALA A 399 6.10 -7.93 -21.54
C ALA A 399 6.47 -9.31 -22.10
N ASP A 400 6.36 -10.35 -21.29
CA ASP A 400 6.61 -11.74 -21.70
C ASP A 400 5.43 -12.38 -22.45
N HIS A 401 4.36 -11.60 -22.71
CA HIS A 401 3.15 -12.04 -23.40
C HIS A 401 2.49 -13.30 -22.80
N ILE A 402 2.58 -13.47 -21.47
CA ILE A 402 1.98 -14.61 -20.78
C ILE A 402 0.45 -14.43 -20.75
N ASP A 403 -0.26 -15.38 -21.37
CA ASP A 403 -1.73 -15.42 -21.31
C ASP A 403 -2.19 -16.08 -20.02
N VAL A 404 -2.31 -15.27 -18.97
CA VAL A 404 -2.68 -15.72 -17.62
C VAL A 404 -4.05 -16.41 -17.57
N SER A 405 -4.91 -16.17 -18.58
CA SER A 405 -6.25 -16.77 -18.64
C SER A 405 -6.22 -18.26 -19.02
N ARG A 406 -5.13 -18.72 -19.64
CA ARG A 406 -4.94 -20.10 -20.10
C ARG A 406 -4.16 -20.98 -19.13
N LEU A 407 -3.52 -20.38 -18.12
CA LEU A 407 -2.72 -21.16 -17.18
C LEU A 407 -3.62 -21.94 -16.22
N SER A 408 -3.26 -23.20 -15.97
CA SER A 408 -3.85 -23.99 -14.89
C SER A 408 -3.32 -23.52 -13.54
N GLU A 409 -4.02 -23.78 -12.47
CA GLU A 409 -3.57 -23.50 -11.12
C GLU A 409 -2.45 -24.46 -10.69
N CYS A 410 -1.49 -23.97 -9.91
CA CYS A 410 -0.38 -24.69 -9.33
C CYS A 410 -0.22 -24.29 -7.86
N ASP A 411 0.09 -25.23 -6.99
CA ASP A 411 0.35 -24.92 -5.58
C ASP A 411 1.71 -24.24 -5.41
N PHE A 412 1.89 -23.56 -4.29
CA PHE A 412 3.21 -23.09 -3.87
C PHE A 412 4.17 -24.27 -3.66
N ASP A 413 5.47 -24.02 -3.76
CA ASP A 413 6.48 -25.07 -3.68
C ASP A 413 6.77 -25.52 -2.24
N ASP A 414 7.11 -26.79 -2.06
CA ASP A 414 7.60 -27.35 -0.80
C ASP A 414 9.10 -27.06 -0.58
N PRO A 415 9.55 -26.93 0.66
CA PRO A 415 8.86 -27.20 1.95
C PRO A 415 8.24 -25.96 2.62
N LEU A 416 8.28 -24.78 2.02
CA LEU A 416 7.90 -23.50 2.63
C LEU A 416 6.62 -22.90 2.02
N GLY A 417 5.78 -23.73 1.42
CA GLY A 417 4.56 -23.31 0.72
C GLY A 417 3.28 -23.39 1.56
N GLU A 418 3.30 -24.03 2.74
CA GLU A 418 2.13 -24.12 3.60
C GLU A 418 1.92 -22.84 4.40
N ALA A 419 0.71 -22.28 4.34
CA ALA A 419 0.35 -21.04 5.01
C ALA A 419 -1.03 -21.14 5.66
N THR A 420 -1.32 -20.26 6.63
CA THR A 420 -2.60 -20.24 7.33
C THR A 420 -3.42 -19.00 7.01
N GLY A 421 -4.72 -19.04 7.37
CA GLY A 421 -5.57 -17.87 7.27
C GLY A 421 -5.08 -16.68 8.11
N ALA A 422 -4.35 -16.94 9.21
CA ALA A 422 -3.71 -15.89 10.03
C ALA A 422 -2.61 -15.16 9.25
N GLY A 423 -1.80 -15.86 8.45
CA GLY A 423 -0.80 -15.24 7.58
C GLY A 423 -1.43 -14.34 6.52
N VAL A 424 -2.51 -14.79 5.89
CA VAL A 424 -3.21 -14.04 4.83
C VAL A 424 -3.71 -12.67 5.30
N ILE A 425 -4.30 -12.58 6.50
CA ILE A 425 -4.88 -11.32 6.99
C ILE A 425 -3.85 -10.23 7.31
N PHE A 426 -2.54 -10.53 7.32
CA PHE A 426 -1.47 -9.54 7.42
C PHE A 426 -1.57 -8.41 6.40
N GLY A 427 -2.15 -8.68 5.24
CA GLY A 427 -2.35 -7.69 4.20
C GLY A 427 -3.34 -6.58 4.55
N ALA A 428 -4.19 -6.76 5.56
CA ALA A 428 -5.23 -5.84 5.98
C ALA A 428 -4.91 -5.19 7.33
N SER A 429 -5.39 -3.96 7.55
CA SER A 429 -5.21 -3.28 8.84
C SER A 429 -5.96 -3.98 9.97
N GLY A 430 -5.27 -4.25 11.06
CA GLY A 430 -5.72 -5.03 12.20
C GLY A 430 -5.45 -6.53 12.08
N GLY A 431 -4.93 -6.99 10.94
CA GLY A 431 -4.70 -8.41 10.68
C GLY A 431 -3.50 -8.98 11.43
N VAL A 432 -2.41 -8.23 11.54
CA VAL A 432 -1.23 -8.63 12.31
C VAL A 432 -1.57 -8.76 13.79
N LEU A 433 -2.21 -7.73 14.32
CA LEU A 433 -2.66 -7.70 15.73
C LEU A 433 -3.62 -8.86 16.02
N GLU A 434 -4.60 -9.10 15.15
CA GLU A 434 -5.56 -10.20 15.31
C GLU A 434 -4.84 -11.56 15.29
N ALA A 435 -3.93 -11.79 14.34
CA ALA A 435 -3.17 -13.03 14.23
C ALA A 435 -2.27 -13.28 15.46
N ALA A 436 -1.56 -12.24 15.93
CA ALA A 436 -0.71 -12.32 17.13
C ALA A 436 -1.53 -12.64 18.38
N LEU A 437 -2.68 -12.01 18.57
CA LEU A 437 -3.56 -12.26 19.71
C LEU A 437 -4.22 -13.64 19.66
N ARG A 438 -4.52 -14.19 18.47
CA ARG A 438 -4.99 -15.58 18.31
C ARG A 438 -3.94 -16.57 18.86
N THR A 439 -2.67 -16.39 18.51
CA THR A 439 -1.56 -17.26 18.96
C THR A 439 -1.22 -17.04 20.42
N ALA A 440 -1.14 -15.77 20.90
CA ALA A 440 -0.92 -15.48 22.31
C ALA A 440 -2.00 -16.08 23.22
N TYR A 441 -3.27 -16.01 22.79
CA TYR A 441 -4.39 -16.65 23.50
C TYR A 441 -4.16 -18.15 23.62
N HIS A 442 -3.84 -18.84 22.52
CA HIS A 442 -3.55 -20.28 22.53
C HIS A 442 -2.37 -20.64 23.44
N THR A 443 -1.27 -19.90 23.33
CA THR A 443 -0.06 -20.16 24.14
C THR A 443 -0.35 -20.10 25.64
N VAL A 444 -1.23 -19.20 26.08
CA VAL A 444 -1.58 -19.04 27.50
C VAL A 444 -2.68 -20.02 27.94
N THR A 445 -3.68 -20.26 27.09
CA THR A 445 -4.88 -21.04 27.48
C THR A 445 -4.77 -22.54 27.16
N GLY A 446 -4.00 -22.90 26.14
CA GLY A 446 -3.97 -24.24 25.53
C GLY A 446 -5.12 -24.50 24.57
N GLU A 447 -5.98 -23.52 24.30
CA GLU A 447 -7.15 -23.62 23.44
C GLU A 447 -7.15 -22.53 22.36
N ASN A 448 -7.70 -22.82 21.19
CA ASN A 448 -7.87 -21.81 20.15
C ASN A 448 -9.01 -20.84 20.50
N PRO A 449 -8.82 -19.52 20.29
CA PRO A 449 -9.93 -18.60 20.47
C PRO A 449 -10.98 -18.79 19.37
N GLU A 450 -12.25 -18.58 19.70
CA GLU A 450 -13.29 -18.50 18.68
C GLU A 450 -13.06 -17.30 17.76
N ILE A 451 -13.42 -17.45 16.50
CA ILE A 451 -13.29 -16.39 15.47
C ILE A 451 -14.69 -15.99 15.00
N GLY A 452 -14.94 -14.69 14.87
CA GLY A 452 -16.22 -14.12 14.48
C GLY A 452 -16.96 -13.48 15.64
N GLU A 453 -18.29 -13.64 15.71
CA GLU A 453 -19.14 -12.95 16.69
C GLU A 453 -18.85 -13.34 18.16
N GLN A 454 -18.37 -14.56 18.38
CA GLN A 454 -18.03 -15.06 19.72
C GLN A 454 -16.56 -14.90 20.06
N SER A 455 -15.79 -14.21 19.22
CA SER A 455 -14.36 -13.96 19.45
C SER A 455 -14.13 -13.28 20.82
N PRO A 456 -13.10 -13.73 21.59
CA PRO A 456 -12.70 -13.02 22.79
C PRO A 456 -12.10 -11.62 22.47
N LEU A 457 -11.68 -11.39 21.22
CA LEU A 457 -11.20 -10.09 20.75
C LEU A 457 -12.38 -9.19 20.41
N LYS A 458 -12.60 -8.18 21.24
CA LYS A 458 -13.72 -7.24 21.13
C LYS A 458 -13.28 -5.90 20.54
N VAL A 459 -13.96 -5.46 19.49
CA VAL A 459 -13.81 -4.10 18.97
C VAL A 459 -14.60 -3.15 19.87
N LEU A 460 -13.92 -2.30 20.64
CA LEU A 460 -14.53 -1.31 21.52
C LEU A 460 -14.97 -0.07 20.74
N ARG A 461 -14.14 0.37 19.79
CA ARG A 461 -14.39 1.56 18.97
C ARG A 461 -13.69 1.44 17.61
N GLN A 462 -14.37 1.96 16.58
CA GLN A 462 -13.78 2.12 15.26
C GLN A 462 -14.14 3.50 14.70
N ILE A 463 -13.13 4.29 14.34
CA ILE A 463 -13.26 5.61 13.70
C ILE A 463 -12.31 5.67 12.51
N GLY A 464 -12.86 5.63 11.30
CA GLY A 464 -12.05 5.56 10.08
C GLY A 464 -11.12 4.34 10.10
N SER A 465 -9.83 4.59 10.01
CA SER A 465 -8.77 3.55 10.00
C SER A 465 -8.23 3.19 11.40
N PHE A 466 -8.73 3.82 12.45
CA PHE A 466 -8.37 3.52 13.83
C PHE A 466 -9.37 2.56 14.46
N LYS A 467 -8.88 1.46 15.03
CA LYS A 467 -9.65 0.46 15.78
C LYS A 467 -9.06 0.33 17.18
N GLU A 468 -9.92 0.38 18.17
CA GLU A 468 -9.59 0.11 19.58
C GLU A 468 -10.20 -1.23 19.97
N LEU A 469 -9.38 -2.11 20.54
CA LEU A 469 -9.73 -3.49 20.81
C LEU A 469 -9.35 -3.89 22.23
N GLU A 470 -10.06 -4.85 22.79
CA GLU A 470 -9.77 -5.50 24.08
C GLU A 470 -9.85 -7.02 23.92
N ILE A 471 -8.92 -7.72 24.55
CA ILE A 471 -9.00 -9.17 24.71
C ILE A 471 -8.74 -9.52 26.18
N ASP A 472 -9.50 -10.47 26.72
CA ASP A 472 -9.26 -11.06 28.05
C ASP A 472 -8.64 -12.46 27.87
N ILE A 473 -7.43 -12.63 28.39
CA ILE A 473 -6.71 -13.91 28.37
C ILE A 473 -6.51 -14.37 29.81
N LYS A 474 -7.34 -15.29 30.27
CA LYS A 474 -7.32 -15.83 31.66
C LYS A 474 -7.33 -14.73 32.74
N GLY A 475 -8.13 -13.70 32.57
CA GLY A 475 -8.30 -12.58 33.50
C GLY A 475 -7.30 -11.45 33.35
N VAL A 476 -6.35 -11.56 32.41
CA VAL A 476 -5.47 -10.46 32.02
C VAL A 476 -6.09 -9.76 30.81
N LYS A 477 -6.51 -8.52 31.01
CA LYS A 477 -7.09 -7.70 29.94
C LYS A 477 -6.00 -6.93 29.23
N LEU A 478 -5.92 -7.12 27.90
CA LEU A 478 -5.02 -6.36 27.05
C LEU A 478 -5.83 -5.33 26.25
N HIS A 479 -5.40 -4.08 26.35
CA HIS A 479 -5.93 -2.98 25.55
C HIS A 479 -5.04 -2.79 24.32
N CYS A 480 -5.63 -2.94 23.13
CA CYS A 480 -4.92 -2.94 21.88
C CYS A 480 -5.46 -1.88 20.92
N ALA A 481 -4.62 -1.46 19.98
CA ALA A 481 -5.04 -0.58 18.90
C ALA A 481 -4.47 -1.03 17.56
N ALA A 482 -5.27 -0.91 16.50
CA ALA A 482 -4.82 -1.08 15.14
C ALA A 482 -5.15 0.17 14.33
N LEU A 483 -4.16 0.68 13.61
CA LEU A 483 -4.32 1.91 12.85
C LEU A 483 -3.55 1.86 11.52
N SER A 484 -4.06 2.60 10.54
CA SER A 484 -3.44 2.69 9.24
C SER A 484 -3.43 4.13 8.74
N SER A 485 -2.30 4.63 8.53
CA SER A 485 -1.71 5.91 8.12
C SER A 485 -0.78 6.47 9.21
N LEU A 486 0.26 7.17 8.77
CA LEU A 486 1.22 7.77 9.71
C LEU A 486 0.63 8.98 10.46
N GLY A 487 -0.37 9.63 9.87
CA GLY A 487 -1.11 10.69 10.57
C GLY A 487 -1.92 10.17 11.75
N GLU A 488 -2.56 8.98 11.64
CA GLU A 488 -3.21 8.34 12.78
C GLU A 488 -2.19 7.91 13.83
N ALA A 489 -1.04 7.35 13.40
CA ALA A 489 0.06 7.01 14.30
C ALA A 489 0.53 8.24 15.09
N ARG A 490 0.74 9.38 14.42
CA ARG A 490 1.10 10.65 15.07
C ARG A 490 0.06 11.08 16.10
N ARG A 491 -1.22 10.99 15.76
CA ARG A 491 -2.33 11.35 16.68
C ARG A 491 -2.34 10.46 17.93
N LEU A 492 -2.20 9.14 17.73
CA LEU A 492 -2.13 8.19 18.83
C LEU A 492 -0.94 8.46 19.76
N ILE A 493 0.27 8.61 19.20
CA ILE A 493 1.49 8.88 19.97
C ILE A 493 1.34 10.18 20.79
N GLN A 494 0.78 11.23 20.19
CA GLN A 494 0.53 12.49 20.89
C GLN A 494 -0.50 12.34 22.02
N ALA A 495 -1.58 11.56 21.81
CA ALA A 495 -2.58 11.29 22.85
C ALA A 495 -1.96 10.50 24.01
N MET A 496 -1.14 9.48 23.71
CA MET A 496 -0.39 8.71 24.73
C MET A 496 0.56 9.61 25.53
N LYS A 497 1.32 10.49 24.86
CA LYS A 497 2.22 11.45 25.53
C LYS A 497 1.49 12.43 26.45
N ARG A 498 0.23 12.75 26.15
CA ARG A 498 -0.64 13.57 27.03
C ARG A 498 -1.31 12.76 28.14
N GLY A 499 -1.13 11.43 28.17
CA GLY A 499 -1.79 10.55 29.14
C GLY A 499 -3.27 10.32 28.90
N GLU A 500 -3.77 10.61 27.69
CA GLU A 500 -5.20 10.48 27.34
C GLU A 500 -5.62 9.04 27.05
N CYS A 501 -4.66 8.17 26.69
CA CYS A 501 -4.88 6.75 26.44
C CYS A 501 -3.61 5.93 26.74
N ARG A 502 -3.81 4.63 26.97
CA ARG A 502 -2.74 3.66 27.21
C ARG A 502 -3.13 2.35 26.53
N TYR A 503 -2.15 1.73 25.87
CA TYR A 503 -2.30 0.43 25.20
C TYR A 503 -1.18 -0.50 25.59
N ASP A 504 -1.42 -1.80 25.42
CA ASP A 504 -0.43 -2.86 25.66
C ASP A 504 0.21 -3.29 24.32
N PHE A 505 -0.60 -3.41 23.26
CA PHE A 505 -0.12 -3.81 21.94
C PHE A 505 -0.75 -2.97 20.82
N VAL A 506 0.06 -2.46 19.89
CA VAL A 506 -0.38 -1.52 18.85
C VAL A 506 0.15 -1.94 17.49
N GLU A 507 -0.75 -2.21 16.55
CA GLU A 507 -0.43 -2.37 15.14
C GLU A 507 -0.44 -1.02 14.42
N VAL A 508 0.63 -0.73 13.68
CA VAL A 508 0.71 0.46 12.82
C VAL A 508 1.06 0.09 11.39
N MET A 509 0.15 0.43 10.46
CA MET A 509 0.40 0.34 9.02
C MET A 509 0.54 1.75 8.42
N ALA A 510 1.57 1.99 7.61
CA ALA A 510 1.78 3.30 6.97
C ALA A 510 0.72 3.64 5.91
N CYS A 511 0.16 2.63 5.25
CA CYS A 511 -0.83 2.81 4.18
C CYS A 511 -2.26 2.75 4.71
N PRO A 512 -3.17 3.68 4.34
CA PRO A 512 -4.58 3.61 4.73
C PRO A 512 -5.22 2.29 4.32
N GLY A 513 -5.81 1.56 5.28
CA GLY A 513 -6.40 0.24 5.07
C GLY A 513 -5.42 -0.93 5.13
N GLY A 514 -4.12 -0.68 5.25
CA GLY A 514 -3.07 -1.70 5.27
C GLY A 514 -2.41 -1.93 3.90
N CYS A 515 -1.73 -3.07 3.74
CA CYS A 515 -0.97 -3.42 2.54
C CYS A 515 -1.85 -3.62 1.29
N ILE A 516 -3.14 -3.90 1.44
CA ILE A 516 -4.11 -3.94 0.33
C ILE A 516 -4.14 -2.63 -0.48
N ASN A 517 -3.81 -1.51 0.15
CA ASN A 517 -3.72 -0.18 -0.47
C ASN A 517 -2.26 0.33 -0.48
N GLY A 518 -1.31 -0.57 -0.49
CA GLY A 518 0.12 -0.28 -0.50
C GLY A 518 0.57 0.51 -1.71
N GLY A 519 1.68 1.26 -1.55
CA GLY A 519 2.24 2.10 -2.61
C GLY A 519 2.66 1.38 -3.88
N GLY A 520 2.83 0.05 -3.84
CA GLY A 520 3.16 -0.81 -4.97
C GLY A 520 1.98 -1.51 -5.65
N GLN A 521 0.76 -1.36 -5.12
CA GLN A 521 -0.45 -1.99 -5.66
C GLN A 521 -0.93 -1.34 -6.97
N PRO A 522 -1.72 -2.05 -7.79
CA PRO A 522 -2.39 -1.50 -8.95
C PRO A 522 -3.14 -0.20 -8.63
N ILE A 523 -2.95 0.80 -9.49
CA ILE A 523 -3.53 2.13 -9.31
C ILE A 523 -4.91 2.15 -9.95
N ARG A 524 -5.93 2.53 -9.16
CA ARG A 524 -7.32 2.69 -9.61
C ARG A 524 -7.58 4.13 -10.03
N PRO A 525 -7.54 4.45 -11.33
CA PRO A 525 -7.81 5.79 -11.79
C PRO A 525 -9.28 6.17 -11.59
N SER A 526 -9.54 7.48 -11.48
CA SER A 526 -10.87 8.01 -11.16
C SER A 526 -11.98 7.61 -12.14
N PHE A 527 -11.63 7.29 -13.38
CA PHE A 527 -12.59 6.89 -14.42
C PHE A 527 -13.05 5.43 -14.33
N GLN A 528 -12.38 4.58 -13.54
CA GLN A 528 -12.77 3.17 -13.39
C GLN A 528 -13.91 2.93 -12.39
N ASN A 529 -14.35 3.95 -11.65
CA ASN A 529 -15.41 3.87 -10.63
C ASN A 529 -15.24 2.75 -9.58
N LYS A 530 -14.02 2.23 -9.40
CA LYS A 530 -13.70 1.26 -8.34
C LYS A 530 -13.53 1.97 -7.00
N PRO A 531 -13.89 1.31 -5.87
CA PRO A 531 -13.67 1.84 -4.54
C PRO A 531 -12.20 2.18 -4.31
N LYS A 532 -11.89 3.42 -3.86
CA LYS A 532 -10.52 3.83 -3.56
C LYS A 532 -10.06 3.42 -2.16
N ASP A 533 -10.99 3.11 -1.29
CA ASP A 533 -10.73 2.54 0.05
C ASP A 533 -10.30 1.07 0.01
N CYS A 534 -10.40 0.44 -1.17
CA CYS A 534 -10.02 -0.96 -1.40
C CYS A 534 -10.72 -1.98 -0.48
N ALA A 535 -11.94 -1.69 -0.02
CA ALA A 535 -12.72 -2.59 0.83
C ALA A 535 -12.94 -3.97 0.18
N ASP A 536 -13.04 -4.05 -1.14
CA ASP A 536 -13.13 -5.30 -1.90
C ASP A 536 -11.86 -6.15 -1.80
N ARG A 537 -10.67 -5.52 -1.72
CA ARG A 537 -9.41 -6.24 -1.48
C ARG A 537 -9.33 -6.76 -0.04
N ASP A 538 -9.81 -5.98 0.95
CA ASP A 538 -9.92 -6.44 2.36
C ASP A 538 -10.85 -7.66 2.45
N GLN A 539 -12.03 -7.60 1.82
CA GLN A 539 -12.97 -8.72 1.78
C GLN A 539 -12.37 -9.97 1.10
N CYS A 540 -11.53 -9.78 0.08
CA CYS A 540 -10.80 -10.88 -0.56
C CYS A 540 -9.91 -11.61 0.46
N LEU A 541 -9.04 -10.89 1.19
CA LEU A 541 -8.13 -11.50 2.17
C LEU A 541 -8.88 -12.16 3.33
N ARG A 542 -9.90 -11.51 3.87
CA ARG A 542 -10.74 -12.11 4.92
C ARG A 542 -11.52 -13.33 4.43
N GLY A 543 -11.88 -13.35 3.14
CA GLY A 543 -12.47 -14.50 2.49
C GLY A 543 -11.50 -15.69 2.38
N TYR A 544 -10.21 -15.43 2.15
CA TYR A 544 -9.17 -16.46 2.21
C TYR A 544 -9.03 -17.03 3.63
N ASP A 545 -8.88 -16.20 4.67
CA ASP A 545 -8.85 -16.68 6.07
C ASP A 545 -10.09 -17.52 6.40
N ALA A 546 -11.27 -17.05 6.04
CA ALA A 546 -12.53 -17.76 6.37
C ALA A 546 -12.64 -19.14 5.70
N ARG A 547 -11.99 -19.35 4.54
CA ARG A 547 -11.99 -20.63 3.81
C ARG A 547 -10.77 -21.49 4.10
N SER A 548 -9.74 -20.96 4.77
CA SER A 548 -8.54 -21.71 5.11
C SER A 548 -8.85 -22.86 6.06
N ALA A 549 -8.29 -24.02 5.76
CA ALA A 549 -8.40 -25.21 6.62
C ALA A 549 -7.70 -24.99 7.98
N ILE A 550 -6.60 -24.24 7.95
CA ILE A 550 -5.81 -23.86 9.14
C ILE A 550 -5.90 -22.34 9.27
N ARG A 551 -6.34 -21.84 10.40
CA ARG A 551 -6.60 -20.42 10.65
C ARG A 551 -5.71 -19.80 11.74
N PHE A 552 -4.77 -20.57 12.27
CA PHE A 552 -3.91 -20.19 13.38
C PHE A 552 -2.44 -20.48 13.03
N SER A 553 -1.57 -19.49 13.19
CA SER A 553 -0.15 -19.58 12.83
C SER A 553 0.58 -20.70 13.58
N HIS A 554 0.23 -20.94 14.85
CA HIS A 554 0.82 -22.03 15.67
C HIS A 554 0.41 -23.44 15.22
N GLU A 555 -0.57 -23.58 14.32
CA GLU A 555 -0.97 -24.88 13.73
C GLU A 555 -0.28 -25.13 12.37
N ASN A 556 0.49 -24.18 11.85
CA ASN A 556 1.24 -24.35 10.59
C ASN A 556 2.34 -25.40 10.79
N LYS A 557 2.16 -26.58 10.16
CA LYS A 557 3.10 -27.70 10.29
C LYS A 557 4.46 -27.41 9.69
N ALA A 558 4.54 -26.64 8.61
CA ALA A 558 5.81 -26.27 8.01
C ALA A 558 6.62 -25.34 8.92
N VAL A 559 5.95 -24.41 9.63
CA VAL A 559 6.59 -23.57 10.66
C VAL A 559 7.03 -24.40 11.85
N GLN A 560 6.20 -25.33 12.35
CA GLN A 560 6.58 -26.25 13.42
C GLN A 560 7.81 -27.08 13.01
N THR A 561 7.83 -27.63 11.80
CA THR A 561 8.97 -28.39 11.27
C THR A 561 10.24 -27.54 11.20
N LEU A 562 10.12 -26.26 10.80
CA LEU A 562 11.25 -25.34 10.78
C LEU A 562 11.85 -25.13 12.19
N TYR A 563 11.01 -25.01 13.22
CA TYR A 563 11.50 -24.95 14.60
C TYR A 563 12.17 -26.26 15.02
N ASP A 564 11.51 -27.39 14.81
CA ASP A 564 12.02 -28.70 15.23
C ASP A 564 13.34 -29.07 14.53
N GLU A 565 13.49 -28.77 13.24
CA GLU A 565 14.66 -29.15 12.46
C GLU A 565 15.81 -28.10 12.52
N TYR A 566 15.49 -26.80 12.77
CA TYR A 566 16.48 -25.76 12.54
C TYR A 566 16.49 -24.63 13.57
N LEU A 567 15.35 -24.01 13.89
CA LEU A 567 15.29 -22.84 14.78
C LEU A 567 15.21 -23.19 16.28
N GLU A 568 14.97 -24.45 16.64
CA GLU A 568 14.81 -25.00 18.00
C GLU A 568 13.48 -24.58 18.68
N ALA A 569 13.27 -23.31 18.94
CA ALA A 569 12.05 -22.77 19.55
C ALA A 569 11.88 -21.27 19.22
N PRO A 570 10.66 -20.71 19.37
CA PRO A 570 10.50 -19.27 19.36
C PRO A 570 11.41 -18.57 20.38
N LEU A 571 12.00 -17.43 19.98
CA LEU A 571 12.95 -16.64 20.77
C LEU A 571 14.23 -17.40 21.19
N SER A 572 14.56 -18.54 20.56
CA SER A 572 15.87 -19.20 20.76
C SER A 572 17.01 -18.32 20.24
N ASP A 573 18.26 -18.61 20.61
CA ASP A 573 19.42 -17.85 20.15
C ASP A 573 19.52 -17.85 18.62
N ARG A 574 19.19 -18.98 17.95
CA ARG A 574 19.19 -19.08 16.50
C ARG A 574 18.04 -18.30 15.86
N ALA A 575 16.85 -18.37 16.46
CA ALA A 575 15.71 -17.56 16.00
C ALA A 575 16.03 -16.06 16.15
N HIS A 576 16.60 -15.65 17.27
CA HIS A 576 17.05 -14.26 17.46
C HIS A 576 18.05 -13.81 16.40
N HIS A 577 19.08 -14.61 16.13
CA HIS A 577 20.07 -14.26 15.12
C HIS A 577 19.49 -14.06 13.72
N LEU A 578 18.57 -14.93 13.30
CA LEU A 578 18.04 -14.93 11.95
C LEU A 578 16.80 -14.02 11.78
N LEU A 579 15.94 -13.98 12.79
CA LEU A 579 14.58 -13.45 12.67
C LEU A 579 14.36 -12.13 13.41
N HIS A 580 15.32 -11.68 14.22
CA HIS A 580 15.19 -10.43 14.96
C HIS A 580 16.27 -9.42 14.58
N VAL A 581 16.04 -8.17 14.91
CA VAL A 581 17.05 -7.10 14.86
C VAL A 581 17.51 -6.81 16.29
N GLU A 582 18.81 -6.55 16.47
CA GLU A 582 19.36 -6.22 17.78
C GLU A 582 18.89 -4.82 18.22
N GLU A 583 18.90 -3.86 17.29
CA GLU A 583 18.44 -2.48 17.51
C GLU A 583 17.88 -1.89 16.20
N TYR A 584 16.82 -1.09 16.32
CA TYR A 584 16.24 -0.36 15.20
C TYR A 584 16.96 0.94 14.89
#